data_9ae9c2dfc6730635706d1e42fdc65045
#
_entry.id   9ae9c2dfc6730635706d1e42fdc65045
#
_cell.length_a   1.000
_cell.length_b   1.000
_cell.length_c   1.000
_cell.angle_alpha   90.00
_cell.angle_beta   90.00
_cell.angle_gamma   90.00
#
_symmetry.space_group_name_H-M   'P 1'
#
loop_
_entity.id
_entity.type
_entity.pdbx_description
1 polymer ?
#
loop_
_entity_poly.entity_id
_entity_poly.type
_entity_poly.pdbx_seq_one_letter_code
_entity_poly.pdbx_strand_id
1 'polypeptide(L)'
;MTGRERVLALLDGLPLDHLPLMPITMMFAADQIGAKYGTYAVDHRVMVEAQIHTAETFGFDQVSGITETREAPDCGAAVRYFDDQPYAIDEQNASLSSKAALAELKMPDPGSARNMHDRLCGLALLKARVGREKLVEGWVEGPCGAAADLRGINTLMLDFYDDPSFVLDLFEFVVALGIQFGRAQVEAGAEMIGVGDPAASLVGPILYRQFVWPFEKRLVDGLHAAGARVRLHICGSTRRILEDIGRLECDIVDVDSAVPMSLAREKTGPKQVLLGNLDPVRDL
;
A
#
# COMPACT_ATOMS: atom_id res chain seq x y z
N MET A 1 -0.67 14.93 23.26
CA MET A 1 -1.23 13.71 22.60
C MET A 1 -0.09 12.82 22.19
N THR A 2 -0.24 11.48 22.27
CA THR A 2 0.67 10.56 21.59
C THR A 2 0.48 10.66 20.08
N GLY A 3 1.43 10.17 19.30
CA GLY A 3 1.28 10.12 17.82
C GLY A 3 0.03 9.34 17.39
N ARG A 4 -0.19 8.18 18.03
CA ARG A 4 -1.37 7.36 17.78
C ARG A 4 -2.69 8.13 18.06
N GLU A 5 -2.79 8.78 19.22
CA GLU A 5 -3.98 9.58 19.56
C GLU A 5 -4.21 10.72 18.58
N ARG A 6 -3.13 11.37 18.13
CA ARG A 6 -3.18 12.50 17.18
C ARG A 6 -3.70 12.05 15.81
N VAL A 7 -3.20 10.93 15.26
CA VAL A 7 -3.69 10.40 13.98
C VAL A 7 -5.15 10.01 14.08
N LEU A 8 -5.55 9.27 15.12
CA LEU A 8 -6.94 8.87 15.29
C LEU A 8 -7.86 10.07 15.50
N ALA A 9 -7.45 11.08 16.28
CA ALA A 9 -8.23 12.29 16.48
C ALA A 9 -8.41 13.07 15.17
N LEU A 10 -7.36 13.15 14.31
CA LEU A 10 -7.49 13.74 12.98
C LEU A 10 -8.55 13.04 12.13
N LEU A 11 -8.52 11.70 12.09
CA LEU A 11 -9.46 10.89 11.32
C LEU A 11 -10.90 11.02 11.84
N ASP A 12 -11.06 11.23 13.14
CA ASP A 12 -12.35 11.40 13.80
C ASP A 12 -12.84 12.86 13.81
N GLY A 13 -12.07 13.80 13.20
CA GLY A 13 -12.40 15.22 13.14
C GLY A 13 -12.34 15.94 14.50
N LEU A 14 -11.56 15.43 15.44
CA LEU A 14 -11.38 15.97 16.79
C LEU A 14 -10.25 17.01 16.84
N PRO A 15 -10.23 17.91 17.85
CA PRO A 15 -9.15 18.88 18.03
C PRO A 15 -7.77 18.23 18.22
N LEU A 16 -6.75 18.84 17.62
CA LEU A 16 -5.36 18.37 17.64
C LEU A 16 -4.45 19.38 18.34
N ASP A 17 -3.35 18.91 18.90
CA ASP A 17 -2.24 19.76 19.37
C ASP A 17 -1.40 20.28 18.18
N HIS A 18 -1.18 19.44 17.15
CA HIS A 18 -0.58 19.80 15.84
C HIS A 18 -0.94 18.73 14.80
N LEU A 19 -0.63 19.00 13.52
CA LEU A 19 -0.88 18.02 12.44
C LEU A 19 0.07 16.83 12.58
N PRO A 20 -0.41 15.59 12.41
CA PRO A 20 0.44 14.41 12.46
C PRO A 20 1.44 14.34 11.30
N LEU A 21 2.61 13.78 11.57
CA LEU A 21 3.66 13.49 10.61
C LEU A 21 3.65 12.00 10.26
N MET A 22 3.29 11.69 9.02
CA MET A 22 3.07 10.30 8.56
C MET A 22 3.78 10.01 7.23
N PRO A 23 5.12 10.18 7.13
CA PRO A 23 5.84 9.93 5.89
C PRO A 23 5.97 8.43 5.60
N ILE A 24 6.12 8.08 4.32
CA ILE A 24 6.59 6.78 3.87
C ILE A 24 8.12 6.81 3.91
N THR A 25 8.75 5.97 4.73
CA THR A 25 10.17 6.10 5.05
C THR A 25 11.07 4.97 4.53
N MET A 26 10.56 3.84 4.15
CA MET A 26 11.24 2.69 3.51
C MET A 26 12.80 2.72 3.55
N MET A 27 13.47 3.06 2.43
CA MET A 27 14.94 3.15 2.34
C MET A 27 15.51 4.16 3.35
N PHE A 28 14.86 5.31 3.51
CA PHE A 28 15.28 6.31 4.49
C PHE A 28 15.36 5.73 5.91
N ALA A 29 14.41 4.88 6.30
CA ALA A 29 14.43 4.25 7.61
C ALA A 29 15.59 3.26 7.76
N ALA A 30 15.89 2.47 6.71
CA ALA A 30 17.05 1.57 6.72
C ALA A 30 18.36 2.34 6.88
N ASP A 31 18.52 3.47 6.19
CA ASP A 31 19.69 4.34 6.26
C ASP A 31 19.91 4.89 7.67
N GLN A 32 18.85 5.23 8.41
CA GLN A 32 18.96 5.77 9.76
C GLN A 32 19.62 4.83 10.78
N ILE A 33 19.56 3.53 10.52
CA ILE A 33 20.24 2.52 11.35
C ILE A 33 21.48 1.90 10.67
N GLY A 34 21.87 2.41 9.50
CA GLY A 34 22.98 1.89 8.72
C GLY A 34 22.75 0.48 8.15
N ALA A 35 21.50 0.07 8.01
CA ALA A 35 21.14 -1.22 7.42
C ALA A 35 21.06 -1.14 5.89
N LYS A 36 21.40 -2.24 5.24
CA LYS A 36 21.15 -2.40 3.81
C LYS A 36 19.64 -2.54 3.55
N TYR A 37 19.14 -1.84 2.53
CA TYR A 37 17.72 -1.88 2.23
C TYR A 37 17.20 -3.29 1.87
N GLY A 38 18.01 -4.08 1.15
CA GLY A 38 17.65 -5.48 0.87
C GLY A 38 17.43 -6.32 2.13
N THR A 39 18.17 -6.04 3.22
CA THR A 39 17.95 -6.70 4.52
C THR A 39 16.68 -6.17 5.19
N TYR A 40 16.48 -4.85 5.19
CA TYR A 40 15.23 -4.24 5.69
C TYR A 40 14.00 -4.84 5.01
N ALA A 41 14.05 -5.03 3.69
CA ALA A 41 12.93 -5.54 2.91
C ALA A 41 12.52 -6.98 3.23
N VAL A 42 13.45 -7.84 3.67
CA VAL A 42 13.21 -9.29 3.85
C VAL A 42 13.26 -9.78 5.30
N ASP A 43 13.71 -8.95 6.24
CA ASP A 43 13.77 -9.28 7.68
C ASP A 43 12.98 -8.25 8.49
N HIS A 44 11.83 -8.69 8.99
CA HIS A 44 10.95 -7.85 9.80
C HIS A 44 11.63 -7.26 11.04
N ARG A 45 12.66 -7.90 11.62
CA ARG A 45 13.38 -7.38 12.81
C ARG A 45 14.15 -6.13 12.45
N VAL A 46 14.84 -6.14 11.31
CA VAL A 46 15.58 -4.97 10.80
C VAL A 46 14.61 -3.85 10.45
N MET A 47 13.50 -4.18 9.76
CA MET A 47 12.44 -3.22 9.45
C MET A 47 11.87 -2.56 10.72
N VAL A 48 11.56 -3.33 11.75
CA VAL A 48 11.01 -2.83 13.02
C VAL A 48 11.98 -1.89 13.72
N GLU A 49 13.26 -2.25 13.83
CA GLU A 49 14.28 -1.37 14.42
C GLU A 49 14.40 -0.06 13.63
N ALA A 50 14.46 -0.15 12.31
CA ALA A 50 14.55 1.02 11.43
C ALA A 50 13.35 1.96 11.59
N GLN A 51 12.14 1.42 11.56
CA GLN A 51 10.91 2.20 11.68
C GLN A 51 10.79 2.88 13.05
N ILE A 52 11.07 2.17 14.13
CA ILE A 52 11.01 2.74 15.48
C ILE A 52 12.08 3.81 15.66
N HIS A 53 13.34 3.53 15.31
CA HIS A 53 14.42 4.49 15.42
C HIS A 53 14.13 5.78 14.65
N THR A 54 13.65 5.65 13.44
CA THR A 54 13.31 6.80 12.58
C THR A 54 12.13 7.59 13.16
N ALA A 55 11.06 6.91 13.59
CA ALA A 55 9.89 7.57 14.16
C ALA A 55 10.22 8.30 15.49
N GLU A 56 11.12 7.78 16.30
CA GLU A 56 11.60 8.43 17.53
C GLU A 56 12.51 9.62 17.22
N THR A 57 13.44 9.47 16.27
CA THR A 57 14.42 10.51 15.93
C THR A 57 13.75 11.75 15.32
N PHE A 58 12.76 11.54 14.43
CA PHE A 58 12.12 12.63 13.68
C PHE A 58 10.73 13.00 14.22
N GLY A 59 10.26 12.35 15.26
CA GLY A 59 8.96 12.64 15.87
C GLY A 59 7.77 12.21 14.99
N PHE A 60 7.90 11.17 14.17
CA PHE A 60 6.79 10.67 13.35
C PHE A 60 5.73 10.00 14.22
N ASP A 61 4.48 10.12 13.79
CA ASP A 61 3.30 9.69 14.54
C ASP A 61 2.87 8.27 14.22
N GLN A 62 3.47 7.67 13.20
CA GLN A 62 3.25 6.29 12.78
C GLN A 62 4.55 5.50 12.67
N VAL A 63 4.39 4.18 12.67
CA VAL A 63 5.37 3.19 12.20
C VAL A 63 4.69 2.27 11.19
N SER A 64 5.42 1.86 10.16
CA SER A 64 4.82 1.17 9.03
C SER A 64 5.50 -0.16 8.72
N GLY A 65 4.69 -1.15 8.33
CA GLY A 65 5.16 -2.41 7.77
C GLY A 65 5.46 -2.34 6.27
N ILE A 66 5.57 -1.14 5.70
CA ILE A 66 5.75 -0.98 4.24
C ILE A 66 7.12 -1.47 3.75
N THR A 67 7.07 -2.21 2.68
CA THR A 67 8.19 -2.54 1.79
C THR A 67 7.60 -2.66 0.37
N GLU A 68 8.31 -3.26 -0.56
CA GLU A 68 7.73 -3.72 -1.84
C GLU A 68 6.64 -4.78 -1.57
N THR A 69 5.90 -5.13 -2.63
CA THR A 69 4.84 -6.15 -2.56
C THR A 69 5.28 -7.42 -1.82
N ARG A 70 4.42 -7.92 -0.95
CA ARG A 70 4.65 -9.18 -0.21
C ARG A 70 3.77 -10.31 -0.77
N GLU A 71 2.68 -9.95 -1.42
CA GLU A 71 1.70 -10.87 -1.97
C GLU A 71 2.23 -11.56 -3.22
N ALA A 72 2.81 -10.79 -4.15
CA ALA A 72 3.22 -11.30 -5.45
C ALA A 72 4.26 -12.42 -5.38
N PRO A 73 5.36 -12.33 -4.57
CA PRO A 73 6.30 -13.44 -4.40
C PRO A 73 5.65 -14.70 -3.82
N ASP A 74 4.68 -14.55 -2.91
CA ASP A 74 3.97 -15.68 -2.31
C ASP A 74 2.93 -16.29 -3.27
N CYS A 75 2.55 -15.55 -4.33
CA CYS A 75 1.81 -16.05 -5.49
C CYS A 75 2.72 -16.62 -6.59
N GLY A 76 4.02 -16.70 -6.36
CA GLY A 76 4.98 -17.28 -7.32
C GLY A 76 5.60 -16.28 -8.30
N ALA A 77 5.43 -14.97 -8.09
CA ALA A 77 6.13 -13.98 -8.90
C ALA A 77 7.65 -14.07 -8.70
N ALA A 78 8.38 -14.08 -9.81
CA ALA A 78 9.84 -14.06 -9.78
C ALA A 78 10.33 -12.69 -9.33
N VAL A 79 11.25 -12.66 -8.37
CA VAL A 79 11.78 -11.46 -7.75
C VAL A 79 13.30 -11.40 -7.90
N ARG A 80 13.78 -10.25 -8.32
CA ARG A 80 15.21 -9.94 -8.34
C ARG A 80 15.56 -9.13 -7.10
N TYR A 81 16.29 -9.74 -6.19
CA TYR A 81 16.79 -9.09 -4.97
C TYR A 81 18.06 -8.31 -5.22
N PHE A 82 18.19 -7.17 -4.57
CA PHE A 82 19.39 -6.33 -4.56
C PHE A 82 19.86 -6.13 -3.12
N ASP A 83 21.15 -5.88 -2.95
CA ASP A 83 21.74 -5.69 -1.62
C ASP A 83 21.24 -4.41 -0.95
N ASP A 84 21.24 -3.30 -1.69
CA ASP A 84 20.94 -1.96 -1.15
C ASP A 84 19.98 -1.16 -2.03
N GLN A 85 19.01 -1.82 -2.62
CA GLN A 85 17.95 -1.23 -3.42
C GLN A 85 16.65 -2.02 -3.24
N PRO A 86 15.49 -1.44 -3.56
CA PRO A 86 14.23 -2.16 -3.67
C PRO A 86 14.39 -3.37 -4.61
N TYR A 87 13.81 -4.50 -4.22
CA TYR A 87 13.74 -5.61 -5.16
C TYR A 87 12.75 -5.29 -6.30
N ALA A 88 12.95 -5.91 -7.43
CA ALA A 88 12.09 -5.73 -8.60
C ALA A 88 11.41 -7.05 -8.98
N ILE A 89 10.15 -6.96 -9.39
CA ILE A 89 9.46 -8.08 -10.06
C ILE A 89 10.14 -8.34 -11.40
N ASP A 90 10.41 -9.60 -11.70
CA ASP A 90 10.94 -10.00 -13.00
C ASP A 90 9.81 -10.18 -14.01
N GLU A 91 9.43 -9.09 -14.66
CA GLU A 91 8.33 -9.09 -15.63
C GLU A 91 8.59 -10.00 -16.86
N GLN A 92 9.86 -10.30 -17.18
CA GLN A 92 10.20 -11.21 -18.29
C GLN A 92 9.81 -12.66 -17.97
N ASN A 93 9.78 -12.98 -16.66
CA ASN A 93 9.38 -14.27 -16.14
C ASN A 93 8.11 -14.15 -15.29
N ALA A 94 7.15 -13.32 -15.73
CA ALA A 94 5.88 -13.11 -15.02
C ALA A 94 5.17 -14.44 -14.75
N SER A 95 4.67 -14.63 -13.53
CA SER A 95 3.97 -15.87 -13.11
C SER A 95 2.72 -16.14 -13.96
N LEU A 96 2.08 -15.08 -14.46
CA LEU A 96 0.96 -15.14 -15.39
C LEU A 96 1.38 -14.78 -16.84
N SER A 97 2.55 -15.24 -17.30
CA SER A 97 2.94 -15.13 -18.70
C SER A 97 1.90 -15.77 -19.63
N SER A 98 1.30 -16.89 -19.23
CA SER A 98 0.11 -17.49 -19.84
C SER A 98 -1.14 -17.15 -19.04
N LYS A 99 -2.21 -16.69 -19.70
CA LYS A 99 -3.51 -16.42 -19.06
C LYS A 99 -4.13 -17.66 -18.40
N ALA A 100 -3.89 -18.84 -18.99
CA ALA A 100 -4.39 -20.11 -18.44
C ALA A 100 -3.82 -20.41 -17.04
N ALA A 101 -2.66 -19.89 -16.70
CA ALA A 101 -2.04 -20.08 -15.38
C ALA A 101 -2.86 -19.42 -14.24
N LEU A 102 -3.76 -18.49 -14.52
CA LEU A 102 -4.64 -17.89 -13.52
C LEU A 102 -5.53 -18.94 -12.84
N ALA A 103 -6.02 -19.92 -13.61
CA ALA A 103 -6.85 -20.99 -13.07
C ALA A 103 -6.10 -21.96 -12.13
N GLU A 104 -4.77 -21.97 -12.21
CA GLU A 104 -3.89 -22.81 -11.37
C GLU A 104 -3.33 -22.04 -10.17
N LEU A 105 -3.52 -20.72 -10.14
CA LEU A 105 -3.00 -19.83 -9.09
C LEU A 105 -3.71 -20.15 -7.76
N LYS A 106 -2.93 -20.43 -6.74
CA LYS A 106 -3.45 -20.73 -5.41
C LYS A 106 -3.41 -19.51 -4.53
N MET A 107 -4.48 -19.31 -3.77
CA MET A 107 -4.53 -18.27 -2.73
C MET A 107 -3.55 -18.64 -1.61
N PRO A 108 -2.46 -17.87 -1.39
CA PRO A 108 -1.54 -18.15 -0.30
C PRO A 108 -2.21 -17.81 1.04
N ASP A 109 -1.86 -18.58 2.08
CA ASP A 109 -2.26 -18.28 3.45
C ASP A 109 -1.26 -17.31 4.10
N PRO A 110 -1.67 -16.10 4.48
CA PRO A 110 -0.78 -15.11 5.09
C PRO A 110 -0.08 -15.59 6.36
N GLY A 111 -0.70 -16.49 7.11
CA GLY A 111 -0.14 -17.05 8.34
C GLY A 111 1.02 -18.03 8.13
N SER A 112 1.20 -18.55 6.91
CA SER A 112 2.24 -19.54 6.58
C SER A 112 3.07 -19.19 5.36
N ALA A 113 2.59 -18.30 4.48
CA ALA A 113 3.32 -17.80 3.32
C ALA A 113 4.52 -16.94 3.76
N ARG A 114 5.69 -17.21 3.18
CA ARG A 114 6.97 -16.69 3.69
C ARG A 114 7.01 -15.18 3.84
N ASN A 115 6.63 -14.46 2.79
CA ASN A 115 6.79 -13.01 2.75
C ASN A 115 5.70 -12.29 3.54
N MET A 116 4.45 -12.72 3.39
CA MET A 116 3.34 -12.17 4.15
C MET A 116 3.48 -12.47 5.64
N HIS A 117 3.87 -13.69 6.02
CA HIS A 117 4.08 -14.06 7.43
C HIS A 117 5.19 -13.24 8.09
N ASP A 118 6.31 -13.00 7.39
CA ASP A 118 7.37 -12.11 7.89
C ASP A 118 6.80 -10.74 8.23
N ARG A 119 5.91 -10.21 7.38
CA ARG A 119 5.29 -8.90 7.60
C ARG A 119 4.34 -8.91 8.80
N LEU A 120 3.57 -9.98 8.99
CA LEU A 120 2.71 -10.14 10.17
C LEU A 120 3.53 -10.16 11.47
N CYS A 121 4.66 -10.86 11.48
CA CYS A 121 5.59 -10.85 12.62
C CYS A 121 6.12 -9.43 12.91
N GLY A 122 6.45 -8.66 11.87
CA GLY A 122 6.87 -7.27 12.00
C GLY A 122 5.81 -6.37 12.61
N LEU A 123 4.57 -6.45 12.13
CA LEU A 123 3.45 -5.66 12.65
C LEU A 123 3.14 -6.01 14.12
N ALA A 124 3.15 -7.30 14.47
CA ALA A 124 2.95 -7.72 15.85
C ALA A 124 4.04 -7.17 16.78
N LEU A 125 5.29 -7.15 16.30
CA LEU A 125 6.41 -6.59 17.05
C LEU A 125 6.33 -5.06 17.18
N LEU A 126 5.98 -4.33 16.12
CA LEU A 126 5.71 -2.88 16.16
C LEU A 126 4.60 -2.57 17.16
N LYS A 127 3.48 -3.31 17.09
CA LYS A 127 2.35 -3.14 18.03
C LYS A 127 2.75 -3.37 19.48
N ALA A 128 3.52 -4.39 19.73
CA ALA A 128 3.99 -4.72 21.09
C ALA A 128 4.93 -3.64 21.66
N ARG A 129 5.84 -3.08 20.82
CA ARG A 129 6.88 -2.14 21.28
C ARG A 129 6.39 -0.70 21.39
N VAL A 130 5.68 -0.20 20.38
CA VAL A 130 5.30 1.22 20.27
C VAL A 130 3.83 1.49 19.97
N GLY A 131 3.01 0.47 19.83
CA GLY A 131 1.60 0.61 19.40
C GLY A 131 0.68 1.34 20.40
N ARG A 132 1.18 1.72 21.58
CA ARG A 132 0.46 2.64 22.49
C ARG A 132 0.72 4.11 22.15
N GLU A 133 1.87 4.41 21.57
CA GLU A 133 2.36 5.76 21.29
C GLU A 133 2.28 6.14 19.80
N LYS A 134 2.52 5.18 18.93
CA LYS A 134 2.53 5.35 17.47
C LYS A 134 1.41 4.55 16.81
N LEU A 135 0.81 5.09 15.75
CA LEU A 135 -0.09 4.31 14.90
C LEU A 135 0.71 3.22 14.19
N VAL A 136 0.19 2.00 14.17
CA VAL A 136 0.79 0.89 13.42
C VAL A 136 0.06 0.72 12.09
N GLU A 137 0.81 0.87 11.00
CA GLU A 137 0.29 0.80 9.64
C GLU A 137 0.80 -0.47 8.92
N GLY A 138 -0.13 -1.24 8.37
CA GLY A 138 0.15 -2.32 7.43
C GLY A 138 -0.03 -1.86 5.98
N TRP A 139 0.32 -2.71 4.99
CA TRP A 139 0.18 -2.39 3.57
C TRP A 139 -0.27 -3.59 2.76
N VAL A 140 -1.07 -3.31 1.72
CA VAL A 140 -1.44 -4.27 0.67
C VAL A 140 -1.32 -3.59 -0.69
N GLU A 141 -1.14 -4.40 -1.74
CA GLU A 141 -1.21 -3.89 -3.10
C GLU A 141 -2.66 -3.66 -3.55
N GLY A 142 -2.88 -2.56 -4.29
CA GLY A 142 -4.12 -2.31 -4.97
C GLY A 142 -4.33 -3.23 -6.19
N PRO A 143 -5.55 -3.29 -6.74
CA PRO A 143 -5.88 -4.27 -7.79
C PRO A 143 -5.00 -4.16 -9.04
N CYS A 144 -4.67 -2.94 -9.47
CA CYS A 144 -3.89 -2.73 -10.68
C CYS A 144 -2.41 -3.04 -10.45
N GLY A 145 -1.86 -2.64 -9.29
CA GLY A 145 -0.48 -2.93 -8.88
C GLY A 145 -0.25 -4.43 -8.71
N ALA A 146 -1.08 -5.09 -7.92
CA ALA A 146 -0.98 -6.53 -7.69
C ALA A 146 -1.12 -7.36 -8.99
N ALA A 147 -2.05 -6.96 -9.87
CA ALA A 147 -2.20 -7.60 -11.17
C ALA A 147 -0.97 -7.37 -12.07
N ALA A 148 -0.38 -6.17 -12.04
CA ALA A 148 0.84 -5.85 -12.80
C ALA A 148 2.02 -6.68 -12.30
N ASP A 149 2.14 -6.92 -11.00
CA ASP A 149 3.21 -7.74 -10.42
C ASP A 149 3.14 -9.22 -10.87
N LEU A 150 1.94 -9.73 -11.11
CA LEU A 150 1.74 -11.11 -11.55
C LEU A 150 1.79 -11.28 -13.07
N ARG A 151 1.30 -10.27 -13.83
CA ARG A 151 1.12 -10.34 -15.30
C ARG A 151 2.22 -9.64 -16.08
N GLY A 152 2.92 -8.69 -15.46
CA GLY A 152 3.75 -7.70 -16.13
C GLY A 152 2.94 -6.47 -16.54
N ILE A 153 3.43 -5.27 -16.22
CA ILE A 153 2.67 -4.04 -16.40
C ILE A 153 2.28 -3.76 -17.84
N ASN A 154 3.22 -3.94 -18.78
CA ASN A 154 2.95 -3.70 -20.22
C ASN A 154 1.89 -4.64 -20.76
N THR A 155 1.95 -5.91 -20.37
CA THR A 155 1.01 -6.94 -20.81
C THR A 155 -0.37 -6.68 -20.23
N LEU A 156 -0.45 -6.34 -18.93
CA LEU A 156 -1.72 -5.97 -18.28
C LEU A 156 -2.38 -4.77 -18.98
N MET A 157 -1.61 -3.74 -19.35
CA MET A 157 -2.16 -2.57 -20.05
C MET A 157 -2.78 -2.94 -21.41
N LEU A 158 -2.22 -3.92 -22.12
CA LEU A 158 -2.80 -4.44 -23.37
C LEU A 158 -4.04 -5.29 -23.08
N ASP A 159 -4.02 -6.12 -22.03
CA ASP A 159 -5.14 -7.00 -21.68
C ASP A 159 -6.44 -6.25 -21.38
N PHE A 160 -6.40 -4.99 -20.92
CA PHE A 160 -7.59 -4.16 -20.76
C PHE A 160 -8.40 -4.00 -22.06
N TYR A 161 -7.72 -4.09 -23.22
CA TYR A 161 -8.34 -3.97 -24.55
C TYR A 161 -8.53 -5.33 -25.22
N ASP A 162 -7.53 -6.21 -25.09
CA ASP A 162 -7.49 -7.48 -25.82
C ASP A 162 -8.31 -8.58 -25.13
N ASP A 163 -8.40 -8.54 -23.80
CA ASP A 163 -9.12 -9.55 -23.01
C ASP A 163 -9.60 -8.99 -21.66
N PRO A 164 -10.61 -8.11 -21.69
CA PRO A 164 -11.14 -7.51 -20.47
C PRO A 164 -11.66 -8.53 -19.43
N SER A 165 -12.13 -9.70 -19.89
CA SER A 165 -12.62 -10.74 -18.97
C SER A 165 -11.50 -11.32 -18.14
N PHE A 166 -10.33 -11.57 -18.73
CA PHE A 166 -9.14 -11.99 -17.99
C PHE A 166 -8.73 -10.97 -16.92
N VAL A 167 -8.78 -9.67 -17.24
CA VAL A 167 -8.45 -8.61 -16.27
C VAL A 167 -9.41 -8.65 -15.08
N LEU A 168 -10.72 -8.81 -15.34
CA LEU A 168 -11.72 -8.93 -14.27
C LEU A 168 -11.47 -10.16 -13.38
N ASP A 169 -11.19 -11.32 -13.96
CA ASP A 169 -10.90 -12.55 -13.22
C ASP A 169 -9.61 -12.41 -12.37
N LEU A 170 -8.58 -11.75 -12.93
CA LEU A 170 -7.34 -11.47 -12.21
C LEU A 170 -7.58 -10.50 -11.04
N PHE A 171 -8.37 -9.45 -11.26
CA PHE A 171 -8.72 -8.49 -10.21
C PHE A 171 -9.56 -9.13 -9.09
N GLU A 172 -10.46 -10.08 -9.42
CA GLU A 172 -11.15 -10.89 -8.42
C GLU A 172 -10.18 -11.60 -7.50
N PHE A 173 -9.16 -12.25 -8.06
CA PHE A 173 -8.14 -12.97 -7.29
C PHE A 173 -7.31 -12.01 -6.40
N VAL A 174 -6.73 -10.96 -6.98
CA VAL A 174 -5.81 -10.08 -6.22
C VAL A 174 -6.53 -9.27 -5.15
N VAL A 175 -7.78 -8.87 -5.37
CA VAL A 175 -8.57 -8.15 -4.35
C VAL A 175 -8.97 -9.09 -3.21
N ALA A 176 -9.33 -10.33 -3.49
CA ALA A 176 -9.59 -11.32 -2.45
C ALA A 176 -8.34 -11.58 -1.60
N LEU A 177 -7.15 -11.67 -2.23
CA LEU A 177 -5.86 -11.79 -1.56
C LEU A 177 -5.55 -10.56 -0.69
N GLY A 178 -5.70 -9.34 -1.24
CA GLY A 178 -5.46 -8.09 -0.51
C GLY A 178 -6.36 -7.96 0.73
N ILE A 179 -7.65 -8.32 0.62
CA ILE A 179 -8.58 -8.32 1.77
C ILE A 179 -8.14 -9.38 2.82
N GLN A 180 -7.78 -10.57 2.38
CA GLN A 180 -7.32 -11.63 3.28
C GLN A 180 -6.04 -11.22 4.02
N PHE A 181 -5.05 -10.69 3.31
CA PHE A 181 -3.80 -10.23 3.89
C PHE A 181 -3.99 -9.01 4.79
N GLY A 182 -4.81 -8.03 4.37
CA GLY A 182 -5.15 -6.87 5.19
C GLY A 182 -5.82 -7.26 6.51
N ARG A 183 -6.75 -8.21 6.49
CA ARG A 183 -7.37 -8.77 7.70
C ARG A 183 -6.32 -9.39 8.63
N ALA A 184 -5.43 -10.22 8.11
CA ALA A 184 -4.36 -10.84 8.90
C ALA A 184 -3.42 -9.77 9.51
N GLN A 185 -3.16 -8.67 8.80
CA GLN A 185 -2.37 -7.55 9.31
C GLN A 185 -3.10 -6.81 10.46
N VAL A 186 -4.42 -6.63 10.36
CA VAL A 186 -5.24 -6.06 11.45
C VAL A 186 -5.19 -6.97 12.68
N GLU A 187 -5.34 -8.27 12.51
CA GLU A 187 -5.21 -9.27 13.58
C GLU A 187 -3.82 -9.25 14.22
N ALA A 188 -2.77 -8.98 13.45
CA ALA A 188 -1.40 -8.80 13.93
C ALA A 188 -1.17 -7.43 14.65
N GLY A 189 -2.13 -6.51 14.60
CA GLY A 189 -2.11 -5.25 15.35
C GLY A 189 -2.04 -3.98 14.52
N ALA A 190 -2.14 -4.05 13.20
CA ALA A 190 -2.27 -2.85 12.38
C ALA A 190 -3.63 -2.17 12.63
N GLU A 191 -3.63 -0.84 12.69
CA GLU A 191 -4.84 -0.03 12.88
C GLU A 191 -5.22 0.71 11.59
N MET A 192 -4.27 0.82 10.67
CA MET A 192 -4.42 1.38 9.35
C MET A 192 -3.82 0.41 8.33
N ILE A 193 -4.45 0.31 7.17
CA ILE A 193 -3.89 -0.40 6.02
C ILE A 193 -3.72 0.60 4.88
N GLY A 194 -2.46 0.76 4.45
CA GLY A 194 -2.14 1.45 3.21
C GLY A 194 -2.45 0.55 2.01
N VAL A 195 -3.04 1.12 0.99
CA VAL A 195 -3.28 0.49 -0.31
C VAL A 195 -2.41 1.20 -1.33
N GLY A 196 -1.39 0.52 -1.85
CA GLY A 196 -0.51 1.02 -2.90
C GLY A 196 -1.01 0.57 -4.28
N ASP A 197 -1.42 1.49 -5.14
CA ASP A 197 -1.84 1.14 -6.51
C ASP A 197 -1.16 2.03 -7.58
N PRO A 198 0.18 1.95 -7.71
CA PRO A 198 0.92 2.84 -8.61
C PRO A 198 0.50 2.68 -10.07
N ALA A 199 0.12 1.47 -10.50
CA ALA A 199 -0.28 1.19 -11.87
C ALA A 199 -1.65 1.81 -12.23
N ALA A 200 -2.50 2.14 -11.27
CA ALA A 200 -3.81 2.75 -11.49
C ALA A 200 -3.72 4.13 -12.19
N SER A 201 -2.64 4.88 -11.97
CA SER A 201 -2.42 6.17 -12.64
C SER A 201 -2.17 6.05 -14.15
N LEU A 202 -1.80 4.88 -14.64
CA LEU A 202 -1.43 4.64 -16.04
C LEU A 202 -2.63 4.29 -16.94
N VAL A 203 -3.71 3.72 -16.38
CA VAL A 203 -4.84 3.20 -17.17
C VAL A 203 -5.75 4.28 -17.77
N GLY A 204 -5.66 5.51 -17.26
CA GLY A 204 -6.53 6.61 -17.69
C GLY A 204 -7.98 6.51 -17.16
N PRO A 205 -8.76 7.62 -17.21
CA PRO A 205 -9.98 7.76 -16.42
C PRO A 205 -11.12 6.85 -16.86
N ILE A 206 -11.19 6.45 -18.14
CA ILE A 206 -12.26 5.59 -18.65
C ILE A 206 -12.08 4.17 -18.15
N LEU A 207 -10.88 3.60 -18.35
CA LEU A 207 -10.57 2.25 -17.89
C LEU A 207 -10.52 2.19 -16.36
N TYR A 208 -10.02 3.24 -15.70
CA TYR A 208 -10.06 3.33 -14.25
C TYR A 208 -11.48 3.14 -13.71
N ARG A 209 -12.45 3.92 -14.20
CA ARG A 209 -13.86 3.82 -13.77
C ARG A 209 -14.49 2.47 -14.07
N GLN A 210 -14.14 1.90 -15.22
CA GLN A 210 -14.75 0.66 -15.68
C GLN A 210 -14.17 -0.57 -14.97
N PHE A 211 -12.86 -0.61 -14.76
CA PHE A 211 -12.16 -1.82 -14.31
C PHE A 211 -11.52 -1.66 -12.93
N VAL A 212 -10.84 -0.56 -12.65
CA VAL A 212 -10.03 -0.43 -11.42
C VAL A 212 -10.89 0.00 -10.22
N TRP A 213 -11.64 1.09 -10.38
CA TRP A 213 -12.43 1.69 -9.30
C TRP A 213 -13.37 0.71 -8.58
N PRO A 214 -14.13 -0.18 -9.26
CA PRO A 214 -15.01 -1.12 -8.55
C PRO A 214 -14.25 -2.09 -7.64
N PHE A 215 -13.05 -2.46 -8.03
CA PHE A 215 -12.20 -3.37 -7.28
C PHE A 215 -11.43 -2.67 -6.15
N GLU A 216 -10.95 -1.43 -6.37
CA GLU A 216 -10.42 -0.60 -5.30
C GLU A 216 -11.50 -0.34 -4.23
N LYS A 217 -12.74 0.01 -4.64
CA LYS A 217 -13.85 0.20 -3.69
C LYS A 217 -14.12 -1.05 -2.86
N ARG A 218 -14.14 -2.21 -3.50
CA ARG A 218 -14.34 -3.48 -2.80
C ARG A 218 -13.18 -3.81 -1.85
N LEU A 219 -11.93 -3.51 -2.23
CA LEU A 219 -10.77 -3.65 -1.35
C LEU A 219 -10.90 -2.74 -0.13
N VAL A 220 -11.19 -1.46 -0.33
CA VAL A 220 -11.40 -0.48 0.75
C VAL A 220 -12.51 -0.93 1.69
N ASP A 221 -13.66 -1.34 1.15
CA ASP A 221 -14.80 -1.82 1.96
C ASP A 221 -14.43 -3.08 2.76
N GLY A 222 -13.68 -3.99 2.14
CA GLY A 222 -13.20 -5.21 2.81
C GLY A 222 -12.23 -4.93 3.96
N LEU A 223 -11.35 -3.94 3.79
CA LEU A 223 -10.41 -3.51 4.82
C LEU A 223 -11.14 -2.77 5.97
N HIS A 224 -12.11 -1.89 5.66
CA HIS A 224 -12.97 -1.28 6.67
C HIS A 224 -13.77 -2.33 7.45
N ALA A 225 -14.32 -3.34 6.77
CA ALA A 225 -15.03 -4.44 7.42
C ALA A 225 -14.12 -5.30 8.32
N ALA A 226 -12.81 -5.33 8.05
CA ALA A 226 -11.81 -5.94 8.94
C ALA A 226 -11.44 -5.06 10.15
N GLY A 227 -11.94 -3.81 10.21
CA GLY A 227 -11.72 -2.87 11.31
C GLY A 227 -10.53 -1.92 11.11
N ALA A 228 -9.92 -1.87 9.93
CA ALA A 228 -8.85 -0.95 9.63
C ALA A 228 -9.36 0.43 9.21
N ARG A 229 -8.56 1.48 9.46
CA ARG A 229 -8.57 2.70 8.67
C ARG A 229 -7.84 2.45 7.37
N VAL A 230 -8.23 3.13 6.28
CA VAL A 230 -7.64 2.89 4.95
C VAL A 230 -6.97 4.15 4.42
N ARG A 231 -5.70 4.01 4.02
CA ARG A 231 -4.90 5.02 3.34
C ARG A 231 -4.68 4.58 1.89
N LEU A 232 -5.07 5.39 0.92
CA LEU A 232 -4.84 5.12 -0.50
C LEU A 232 -3.61 5.90 -1.00
N HIS A 233 -2.70 5.20 -1.66
CA HIS A 233 -1.51 5.75 -2.30
C HIS A 233 -1.45 5.38 -3.78
N ILE A 234 -1.64 6.37 -4.65
CA ILE A 234 -1.47 6.21 -6.09
C ILE A 234 -0.41 7.22 -6.56
N CYS A 235 0.76 6.72 -6.97
CA CYS A 235 1.84 7.56 -7.48
C CYS A 235 1.46 8.25 -8.78
N GLY A 236 2.02 9.46 -9.02
CA GLY A 236 1.86 10.19 -10.27
C GLY A 236 0.56 11.00 -10.36
N SER A 237 0.19 11.38 -11.58
CA SER A 237 -0.90 12.34 -11.79
C SER A 237 -2.27 11.72 -11.72
N THR A 238 -2.92 11.80 -10.57
CA THR A 238 -4.30 11.35 -10.34
C THR A 238 -5.38 12.39 -10.73
N ARG A 239 -5.01 13.54 -11.32
CA ARG A 239 -5.91 14.68 -11.61
C ARG A 239 -7.23 14.29 -12.25
N ARG A 240 -7.23 13.30 -13.16
CA ARG A 240 -8.40 12.89 -13.94
C ARG A 240 -9.33 11.91 -13.24
N ILE A 241 -8.87 11.36 -12.10
CA ILE A 241 -9.60 10.35 -11.32
C ILE A 241 -9.89 10.78 -9.87
N LEU A 242 -9.54 12.02 -9.49
CA LEU A 242 -9.72 12.52 -8.11
C LEU A 242 -11.17 12.42 -7.61
N GLU A 243 -12.16 12.70 -8.46
CA GLU A 243 -13.58 12.58 -8.08
C GLU A 243 -13.97 11.13 -7.82
N ASP A 244 -13.39 10.20 -8.58
CA ASP A 244 -13.61 8.78 -8.40
C ASP A 244 -12.90 8.28 -7.13
N ILE A 245 -11.67 8.75 -6.87
CA ILE A 245 -10.94 8.50 -5.61
C ILE A 245 -11.75 9.02 -4.40
N GLY A 246 -12.35 10.21 -4.50
CA GLY A 246 -13.22 10.75 -3.44
C GLY A 246 -14.39 9.85 -3.08
N ARG A 247 -14.88 9.04 -4.02
CA ARG A 247 -15.99 8.10 -3.82
C ARG A 247 -15.56 6.73 -3.29
N LEU A 248 -14.26 6.46 -3.20
CA LEU A 248 -13.74 5.23 -2.57
C LEU A 248 -13.97 5.24 -1.06
N GLU A 249 -14.12 6.43 -0.47
CA GLU A 249 -14.33 6.62 0.98
C GLU A 249 -13.17 6.12 1.85
N CYS A 250 -11.93 6.19 1.32
CA CYS A 250 -10.74 5.99 2.13
C CYS A 250 -10.66 7.05 3.24
N ASP A 251 -10.04 6.72 4.37
CA ASP A 251 -9.82 7.67 5.47
C ASP A 251 -8.75 8.70 5.10
N ILE A 252 -7.67 8.25 4.44
CA ILE A 252 -6.56 9.09 3.96
C ILE A 252 -6.35 8.86 2.46
N VAL A 253 -6.06 9.93 1.74
CA VAL A 253 -5.60 9.88 0.35
C VAL A 253 -4.26 10.60 0.26
N ASP A 254 -3.23 9.88 -0.17
CA ASP A 254 -1.94 10.46 -0.50
C ASP A 254 -2.03 11.20 -1.83
N VAL A 255 -1.57 12.44 -1.84
CA VAL A 255 -1.60 13.30 -3.02
C VAL A 255 -0.17 13.48 -3.53
N ASP A 256 0.10 12.99 -4.73
CA ASP A 256 1.40 13.16 -5.39
C ASP A 256 1.70 14.63 -5.68
N SER A 257 2.98 15.01 -5.69
CA SER A 257 3.46 16.39 -5.98
C SER A 257 2.98 16.94 -7.35
N ALA A 258 2.67 16.04 -8.30
CA ALA A 258 2.09 16.40 -9.60
C ALA A 258 0.67 16.97 -9.51
N VAL A 259 0.01 16.86 -8.35
CA VAL A 259 -1.39 17.28 -8.14
C VAL A 259 -1.45 18.39 -7.09
N PRO A 260 -1.96 19.60 -7.41
CA PRO A 260 -2.16 20.64 -6.40
C PRO A 260 -3.13 20.20 -5.30
N MET A 261 -2.75 20.39 -4.02
CA MET A 261 -3.58 20.03 -2.87
C MET A 261 -4.97 20.70 -2.89
N SER A 262 -5.05 21.96 -3.39
CA SER A 262 -6.32 22.66 -3.54
C SER A 262 -7.27 21.96 -4.52
N LEU A 263 -6.73 21.46 -5.65
CA LEU A 263 -7.49 20.69 -6.62
C LEU A 263 -7.91 19.33 -6.04
N ALA A 264 -7.00 18.67 -5.33
CA ALA A 264 -7.31 17.41 -4.67
C ALA A 264 -8.49 17.61 -3.69
N ARG A 265 -8.42 18.65 -2.83
CA ARG A 265 -9.50 18.98 -1.87
C ARG A 265 -10.82 19.29 -2.57
N GLU A 266 -10.79 20.09 -3.65
CA GLU A 266 -11.98 20.41 -4.42
C GLU A 266 -12.69 19.16 -4.97
N LYS A 267 -11.90 18.20 -5.48
CA LYS A 267 -12.41 17.03 -6.19
C LYS A 267 -12.76 15.84 -5.29
N THR A 268 -11.95 15.60 -4.23
CA THR A 268 -12.24 14.49 -3.30
C THR A 268 -13.31 14.85 -2.25
N GLY A 269 -13.61 16.16 -2.10
CA GLY A 269 -14.57 16.62 -1.09
C GLY A 269 -13.95 16.80 0.31
N PRO A 270 -14.77 17.15 1.33
CA PRO A 270 -14.28 17.56 2.64
C PRO A 270 -13.97 16.43 3.63
N LYS A 271 -14.41 15.21 3.36
CA LYS A 271 -14.41 14.14 4.37
C LYS A 271 -13.05 13.48 4.56
N GLN A 272 -12.35 13.20 3.46
CA GLN A 272 -11.08 12.48 3.49
C GLN A 272 -9.94 13.36 3.98
N VAL A 273 -9.03 12.80 4.75
CA VAL A 273 -7.74 13.44 5.05
C VAL A 273 -6.86 13.37 3.80
N LEU A 274 -6.27 14.49 3.40
CA LEU A 274 -5.29 14.53 2.33
C LEU A 274 -3.89 14.60 2.94
N LEU A 275 -2.99 13.74 2.48
CA LEU A 275 -1.61 13.66 2.93
C LEU A 275 -0.66 13.94 1.76
N GLY A 276 0.41 14.67 2.00
CA GLY A 276 1.40 15.05 0.99
C GLY A 276 1.61 16.58 1.00
N ASN A 277 2.22 17.20 -0.02
CA ASN A 277 2.70 16.58 -1.24
C ASN A 277 4.05 17.21 -1.65
N LEU A 278 5.07 16.84 -0.88
CA LEU A 278 6.44 17.25 -1.19
C LEU A 278 6.93 16.49 -2.43
N ASP A 279 7.71 17.17 -3.26
CA ASP A 279 8.40 16.53 -4.38
C ASP A 279 9.65 15.83 -3.84
N PRO A 280 9.76 14.49 -3.94
CA PRO A 280 10.86 13.74 -3.34
C PRO A 280 12.23 14.00 -4.00
N VAL A 281 12.26 14.70 -5.12
CA VAL A 281 13.50 15.05 -5.84
C VAL A 281 13.90 16.51 -5.62
N ARG A 282 12.92 17.41 -5.49
CA ARG A 282 13.16 18.84 -5.41
C ARG A 282 13.10 19.40 -4.00
N ASP A 283 12.28 18.79 -3.14
CA ASP A 283 11.95 19.33 -1.82
C ASP A 283 12.68 18.57 -0.69
N LEU A 284 13.30 17.42 -1.00
CA LEU A 284 14.12 16.60 -0.12
C LEU A 284 15.57 16.48 -0.65
#